data_61a3d2ff7e254d94dd96cff924f74647
#
_entry.id   61a3d2ff7e254d94dd96cff924f74647
#
_cell.length_a   1.000
_cell.length_b   1.000
_cell.length_c   1.000
_cell.angle_alpha   90.00
_cell.angle_beta   90.00
_cell.angle_gamma   90.00
#
_symmetry.space_group_name_H-M   'P 1'
#
loop_
_entity.id
_entity.type
_entity.pdbx_description
1 polymer ?
#
loop_
_entity_poly.entity_id
_entity_poly.type
_entity_poly.pdbx_seq_one_letter_code
_entity_poly.pdbx_strand_id
1 'polypeptide(L)'
;MRTRVTAAVLSGVLVLGLAGCTQPEPAEPTPTTAFSSDEEAFAAAEETYRAYVDALNQVDLSDPETFEAVYGWTTGEANAEARKTFSKMHADGWTVSGVSIATEVEPRLAGDGESGDIVLAVCLDVANVALVDGGGNSMVSADRPDVQSMLVSLEPSMATDTGMAIGQFSGRDGEPQCE
;
A
#
# COMPACT_ATOMS: atom_id res chain seq x y z
N MET A 1 -51.75 -45.17 -58.54
CA MET A 1 -50.74 -46.08 -59.15
C MET A 1 -49.49 -45.90 -58.42
N ARG A 2 -49.16 -46.91 -57.57
CA ARG A 2 -48.09 -47.90 -57.72
C ARG A 2 -46.76 -47.22 -58.11
N THR A 3 -45.65 -47.24 -57.31
CA THR A 3 -44.92 -48.45 -56.97
C THR A 3 -43.98 -48.13 -55.78
N ARG A 4 -43.87 -49.08 -54.90
CA ARG A 4 -42.85 -49.22 -53.81
C ARG A 4 -41.53 -49.64 -54.47
N VAL A 5 -40.41 -49.11 -53.96
CA VAL A 5 -39.15 -49.87 -53.92
C VAL A 5 -38.41 -49.54 -52.62
N THR A 6 -38.23 -50.58 -51.91
CA THR A 6 -37.37 -50.74 -50.72
C THR A 6 -35.93 -51.06 -51.14
N ALA A 7 -34.94 -50.47 -50.46
CA ALA A 7 -33.59 -51.04 -50.35
C ALA A 7 -32.90 -50.33 -49.13
N ALA A 8 -32.78 -50.96 -48.12
CA ALA A 8 -31.76 -51.71 -47.38
C ALA A 8 -30.46 -50.92 -47.07
N VAL A 9 -30.37 -50.51 -45.85
CA VAL A 9 -29.35 -50.71 -44.80
C VAL A 9 -27.89 -50.89 -45.26
N LEU A 10 -27.04 -50.04 -44.76
CA LEU A 10 -25.71 -50.42 -44.23
C LEU A 10 -25.28 -49.43 -43.13
N SER A 11 -25.26 -49.96 -41.91
CA SER A 11 -24.71 -49.31 -40.73
C SER A 11 -23.20 -49.22 -40.86
N GLY A 12 -22.66 -48.00 -40.83
CA GLY A 12 -21.25 -47.75 -40.62
C GLY A 12 -21.10 -46.96 -39.29
N VAL A 13 -20.75 -47.67 -38.21
CA VAL A 13 -20.38 -47.05 -36.93
C VAL A 13 -18.98 -46.50 -37.08
N LEU A 14 -18.84 -45.22 -37.26
CA LEU A 14 -17.57 -44.50 -37.22
C LEU A 14 -17.34 -44.02 -35.76
N VAL A 15 -16.57 -44.77 -34.99
CA VAL A 15 -16.09 -44.38 -33.66
C VAL A 15 -14.99 -43.32 -33.87
N LEU A 16 -15.35 -42.06 -33.80
CA LEU A 16 -14.35 -40.96 -33.63
C LEU A 16 -13.87 -40.95 -32.17
N GLY A 17 -12.68 -41.46 -31.97
CA GLY A 17 -11.94 -41.30 -30.70
C GLY A 17 -11.62 -39.78 -30.52
N LEU A 18 -12.29 -39.10 -29.59
CA LEU A 18 -11.84 -37.83 -29.08
C LEU A 18 -10.59 -38.04 -28.24
N ALA A 19 -9.41 -37.89 -28.87
CA ALA A 19 -8.18 -37.64 -28.14
C ALA A 19 -8.28 -36.25 -27.50
N GLY A 20 -8.76 -36.18 -26.28
CA GLY A 20 -8.72 -34.97 -25.47
C GLY A 20 -7.26 -34.62 -25.18
N CYS A 21 -6.71 -33.63 -25.89
CA CYS A 21 -5.53 -32.92 -25.42
C CYS A 21 -5.93 -32.15 -24.17
N THR A 22 -5.64 -32.69 -23.00
CA THR A 22 -5.59 -31.88 -21.77
C THR A 22 -4.42 -30.94 -21.92
N GLN A 23 -4.73 -29.69 -22.30
CA GLN A 23 -3.80 -28.61 -22.24
C GLN A 23 -3.45 -28.41 -20.75
N PRO A 24 -2.17 -28.46 -20.35
CA PRO A 24 -1.82 -28.15 -18.97
C PRO A 24 -2.32 -26.74 -18.68
N GLU A 25 -3.10 -26.63 -17.62
CA GLU A 25 -3.53 -25.35 -17.06
C GLU A 25 -2.29 -24.50 -16.82
N PRO A 26 -2.25 -23.22 -17.31
CA PRO A 26 -1.13 -22.35 -17.04
C PRO A 26 -0.95 -22.32 -15.52
N ALA A 27 0.23 -22.69 -15.03
CA ALA A 27 0.56 -22.52 -13.63
C ALA A 27 0.33 -21.06 -13.28
N GLU A 28 -0.53 -20.78 -12.31
CA GLU A 28 -0.66 -19.44 -11.75
C GLU A 28 0.74 -18.99 -11.34
N PRO A 29 1.13 -17.75 -11.69
CA PRO A 29 2.44 -17.27 -11.28
C PRO A 29 2.49 -17.32 -9.75
N THR A 30 3.37 -18.16 -9.22
CA THR A 30 3.69 -18.16 -7.79
C THR A 30 4.13 -16.74 -7.46
N PRO A 31 3.53 -16.03 -6.49
CA PRO A 31 3.99 -14.72 -6.11
C PRO A 31 5.48 -14.84 -5.75
N THR A 32 6.33 -14.20 -6.52
CA THR A 32 7.75 -14.09 -6.20
C THR A 32 7.79 -13.16 -5.00
N THR A 33 8.09 -13.68 -3.83
CA THR A 33 8.36 -12.85 -2.65
C THR A 33 9.51 -11.92 -3.02
N ALA A 34 9.29 -10.61 -2.92
CA ALA A 34 10.30 -9.60 -3.26
C ALA A 34 11.52 -9.70 -2.34
N PHE A 35 11.38 -10.39 -1.20
CA PHE A 35 12.38 -10.53 -0.15
C PHE A 35 12.66 -12.02 0.13
N SER A 36 13.89 -12.32 0.55
CA SER A 36 14.34 -13.70 0.82
C SER A 36 13.97 -14.18 2.23
N SER A 37 13.61 -13.27 3.13
CA SER A 37 13.19 -13.56 4.51
C SER A 37 12.29 -12.45 5.07
N ASP A 38 11.55 -12.76 6.13
CA ASP A 38 10.74 -11.79 6.87
C ASP A 38 11.61 -10.67 7.46
N GLU A 39 12.81 -10.98 7.93
CA GLU A 39 13.76 -10.00 8.47
C GLU A 39 14.16 -8.97 7.40
N GLU A 40 14.45 -9.43 6.18
CA GLU A 40 14.76 -8.54 5.05
C GLU A 40 13.54 -7.67 4.68
N ALA A 41 12.36 -8.26 4.67
CA ALA A 41 11.12 -7.55 4.37
C ALA A 41 10.81 -6.48 5.44
N PHE A 42 11.00 -6.79 6.72
CA PHE A 42 10.82 -5.83 7.81
C PHE A 42 11.85 -4.69 7.77
N ALA A 43 13.11 -5.00 7.47
CA ALA A 43 14.14 -3.98 7.32
C ALA A 43 13.80 -3.02 6.16
N ALA A 44 13.34 -3.53 5.03
CA ALA A 44 12.90 -2.72 3.90
C ALA A 44 11.66 -1.87 4.24
N ALA A 45 10.71 -2.42 5.01
CA ALA A 45 9.53 -1.68 5.46
C ALA A 45 9.90 -0.54 6.42
N GLU A 46 10.80 -0.79 7.38
CA GLU A 46 11.30 0.23 8.30
C GLU A 46 12.02 1.35 7.54
N GLU A 47 12.91 0.98 6.61
CA GLU A 47 13.63 1.95 5.75
C GLU A 47 12.65 2.80 4.94
N THR A 48 11.62 2.18 4.34
CA THR A 48 10.55 2.87 3.61
C THR A 48 9.82 3.88 4.49
N TYR A 49 9.43 3.49 5.71
CA TYR A 49 8.72 4.39 6.61
C TYR A 49 9.59 5.57 7.05
N ARG A 50 10.87 5.33 7.36
CA ARG A 50 11.81 6.41 7.72
C ARG A 50 12.04 7.37 6.55
N ALA A 51 12.21 6.86 5.33
CA ALA A 51 12.35 7.68 4.13
C ALA A 51 11.08 8.51 3.84
N TYR A 52 9.89 7.95 4.09
CA TYR A 52 8.64 8.67 4.04
C TYR A 52 8.61 9.84 5.06
N VAL A 53 9.02 9.61 6.31
CA VAL A 53 9.07 10.67 7.35
C VAL A 53 10.09 11.75 6.97
N ASP A 54 11.23 11.38 6.40
CA ASP A 54 12.21 12.33 5.90
C ASP A 54 11.66 13.19 4.76
N ALA A 55 10.91 12.58 3.84
CA ALA A 55 10.22 13.29 2.76
C ALA A 55 9.14 14.22 3.31
N LEU A 56 8.35 13.75 4.30
CA LEU A 56 7.32 14.53 4.97
C LEU A 56 7.89 15.80 5.63
N ASN A 57 9.08 15.68 6.24
CA ASN A 57 9.77 16.81 6.88
C ASN A 57 10.31 17.85 5.89
N GLN A 58 10.33 17.55 4.59
CA GLN A 58 10.77 18.47 3.53
C GLN A 58 9.60 19.15 2.81
N VAL A 59 8.37 18.85 3.20
CA VAL A 59 7.18 19.44 2.59
C VAL A 59 7.12 20.93 2.88
N ASP A 60 7.05 21.73 1.82
CA ASP A 60 6.64 23.13 1.85
C ASP A 60 5.23 23.26 1.25
N LEU A 61 4.24 23.56 2.09
CA LEU A 61 2.85 23.67 1.64
C LEU A 61 2.62 24.80 0.61
N SER A 62 3.55 25.73 0.46
CA SER A 62 3.50 26.75 -0.59
C SER A 62 4.02 26.27 -1.94
N ASP A 63 4.81 25.18 -1.96
CA ASP A 63 5.43 24.59 -3.14
C ASP A 63 4.96 23.13 -3.36
N PRO A 64 3.97 22.91 -4.23
CA PRO A 64 3.46 21.55 -4.52
C PRO A 64 4.48 20.58 -5.10
N GLU A 65 5.62 21.04 -5.65
CA GLU A 65 6.66 20.15 -6.17
C GLU A 65 7.29 19.32 -5.02
N THR A 66 7.30 19.86 -3.79
CA THR A 66 7.81 19.17 -2.61
C THR A 66 6.95 17.97 -2.18
N PHE A 67 5.69 17.90 -2.61
CA PHE A 67 4.76 16.82 -2.26
C PHE A 67 5.09 15.51 -2.99
N GLU A 68 5.72 15.60 -4.16
CA GLU A 68 6.01 14.43 -4.99
C GLU A 68 6.96 13.44 -4.28
N ALA A 69 7.86 13.93 -3.44
CA ALA A 69 8.73 13.07 -2.63
C ALA A 69 7.94 12.19 -1.65
N VAL A 70 6.87 12.73 -1.04
CA VAL A 70 5.98 11.98 -0.14
C VAL A 70 5.14 10.99 -0.95
N TYR A 71 4.61 11.41 -2.09
CA TYR A 71 3.81 10.55 -2.97
C TYR A 71 4.59 9.35 -3.49
N GLY A 72 5.89 9.51 -3.71
CA GLY A 72 6.78 8.44 -4.14
C GLY A 72 6.89 7.27 -3.16
N TRP A 73 6.68 7.50 -1.87
CA TRP A 73 6.73 6.49 -0.82
C TRP A 73 5.38 5.87 -0.49
N THR A 74 4.29 6.35 -1.12
CA THR A 74 2.92 5.92 -0.80
C THR A 74 2.23 5.32 -2.02
N THR A 75 1.24 4.47 -1.77
CA THR A 75 0.36 3.86 -2.77
C THR A 75 -1.06 3.76 -2.22
N GLY A 76 -1.99 3.27 -2.99
CA GLY A 76 -3.36 2.99 -2.54
C GLY A 76 -4.03 4.16 -1.81
N GLU A 77 -4.59 3.85 -0.64
CA GLU A 77 -5.32 4.80 0.18
C GLU A 77 -4.41 5.89 0.75
N ALA A 78 -3.21 5.54 1.21
CA ALA A 78 -2.24 6.49 1.76
C ALA A 78 -1.86 7.57 0.73
N ASN A 79 -1.61 7.18 -0.53
CA ASN A 79 -1.31 8.11 -1.60
C ASN A 79 -2.50 9.02 -1.93
N ALA A 80 -3.71 8.45 -2.02
CA ALA A 80 -4.91 9.22 -2.30
C ALA A 80 -5.21 10.27 -1.22
N GLU A 81 -5.09 9.91 0.06
CA GLU A 81 -5.32 10.84 1.17
C GLU A 81 -4.19 11.88 1.29
N ALA A 82 -2.92 11.53 1.03
CA ALA A 82 -1.83 12.48 0.99
C ALA A 82 -2.07 13.56 -0.09
N ARG A 83 -2.41 13.16 -1.31
CA ARG A 83 -2.71 14.05 -2.42
C ARG A 83 -3.87 14.99 -2.10
N LYS A 84 -4.94 14.47 -1.55
CA LYS A 84 -6.12 15.24 -1.14
C LYS A 84 -5.78 16.25 -0.04
N THR A 85 -5.06 15.80 0.99
CA THR A 85 -4.72 16.60 2.16
C THR A 85 -3.76 17.73 1.80
N PHE A 86 -2.65 17.44 1.12
CA PHE A 86 -1.69 18.49 0.73
C PHE A 86 -2.27 19.47 -0.27
N SER A 87 -3.06 19.01 -1.24
CA SER A 87 -3.75 19.90 -2.17
C SER A 87 -4.71 20.85 -1.46
N LYS A 88 -5.42 20.35 -0.43
CA LYS A 88 -6.31 21.19 0.38
C LYS A 88 -5.52 22.20 1.21
N MET A 89 -4.47 21.78 1.91
CA MET A 89 -3.64 22.66 2.74
C MET A 89 -3.00 23.76 1.90
N HIS A 90 -2.48 23.40 0.72
CA HIS A 90 -1.93 24.37 -0.23
C HIS A 90 -2.99 25.38 -0.70
N ALA A 91 -4.17 24.90 -1.12
CA ALA A 91 -5.25 25.77 -1.59
C ALA A 91 -5.77 26.71 -0.49
N ASP A 92 -5.77 26.27 0.77
CA ASP A 92 -6.20 27.05 1.93
C ASP A 92 -5.07 27.98 2.44
N GLY A 93 -3.87 27.96 1.84
CA GLY A 93 -2.74 28.80 2.20
C GLY A 93 -2.14 28.47 3.56
N TRP A 94 -2.17 27.19 3.96
CA TRP A 94 -1.57 26.76 5.22
C TRP A 94 -0.04 26.71 5.11
N THR A 95 0.62 26.77 6.26
CA THR A 95 2.06 26.55 6.38
C THR A 95 2.34 25.49 7.43
N VAL A 96 3.42 24.74 7.22
CA VAL A 96 3.92 23.73 8.16
C VAL A 96 5.30 24.14 8.66
N SER A 97 5.60 23.83 9.89
CA SER A 97 6.94 24.01 10.48
C SER A 97 7.21 22.96 11.56
N GLY A 98 8.47 22.80 11.94
CA GLY A 98 8.91 21.74 12.83
C GLY A 98 9.22 20.46 12.08
N VAL A 99 9.51 19.39 12.83
CA VAL A 99 9.86 18.08 12.27
C VAL A 99 9.12 16.98 12.99
N SER A 100 8.76 15.94 12.26
CA SER A 100 8.27 14.66 12.77
C SER A 100 9.44 13.71 12.97
N ILE A 101 9.43 12.91 14.03
CA ILE A 101 10.50 11.94 14.35
C ILE A 101 9.86 10.57 14.60
N ALA A 102 10.26 9.58 13.84
CA ALA A 102 9.90 8.18 14.09
C ALA A 102 10.74 7.67 15.28
N THR A 103 10.18 7.68 16.49
CA THR A 103 10.87 7.31 17.71
C THR A 103 10.93 5.79 17.90
N GLU A 104 9.86 5.09 17.53
CA GLU A 104 9.79 3.63 17.56
C GLU A 104 9.18 3.10 16.27
N VAL A 105 9.74 2.02 15.75
CA VAL A 105 9.25 1.29 14.57
C VAL A 105 9.44 -0.19 14.83
N GLU A 106 8.36 -0.92 15.03
CA GLU A 106 8.39 -2.35 15.33
C GLU A 106 7.60 -3.15 14.29
N PRO A 107 8.13 -4.30 13.86
CA PRO A 107 7.37 -5.18 12.98
C PRO A 107 6.15 -5.75 13.73
N ARG A 108 5.02 -5.81 13.02
CA ARG A 108 3.86 -6.59 13.43
C ARG A 108 3.63 -7.66 12.41
N LEU A 109 3.33 -8.87 12.86
CA LEU A 109 2.89 -9.91 11.95
C LEU A 109 1.52 -9.48 11.41
N ALA A 110 1.44 -9.22 10.12
CA ALA A 110 0.16 -9.22 9.45
C ALA A 110 -0.40 -10.63 9.61
N GLY A 111 -1.62 -10.77 10.16
CA GLY A 111 -2.24 -12.10 10.26
C GLY A 111 -2.23 -12.76 8.89
N ASP A 112 -1.92 -14.06 8.85
CA ASP A 112 -2.01 -15.02 7.72
C ASP A 112 -1.73 -14.46 6.30
N GLY A 113 -0.85 -13.46 6.18
CA GLY A 113 -0.68 -12.62 4.99
C GLY A 113 -0.24 -13.41 3.74
N GLU A 114 -1.22 -13.85 2.96
CA GLU A 114 -0.99 -14.37 1.59
C GLU A 114 -0.57 -13.28 0.60
N SER A 115 -0.64 -12.00 0.99
CA SER A 115 -0.37 -10.86 0.10
C SER A 115 1.05 -10.28 0.18
N GLY A 116 1.88 -10.73 1.13
CA GLY A 116 3.23 -10.18 1.33
C GLY A 116 3.23 -8.79 1.97
N ASP A 117 2.08 -8.35 2.51
CA ASP A 117 1.95 -7.07 3.18
C ASP A 117 2.65 -7.10 4.54
N ILE A 118 3.37 -6.04 4.84
CA ILE A 118 4.04 -5.84 6.12
C ILE A 118 3.29 -4.78 6.92
N VAL A 119 3.13 -5.01 8.22
CA VAL A 119 2.56 -4.02 9.13
C VAL A 119 3.62 -3.62 10.15
N LEU A 120 3.81 -2.32 10.30
CA LEU A 120 4.65 -1.72 11.33
C LEU A 120 3.77 -1.06 12.40
N ALA A 121 4.12 -1.25 13.67
CA ALA A 121 3.64 -0.44 14.76
C ALA A 121 4.65 0.69 14.99
N VAL A 122 4.22 1.94 14.88
CA VAL A 122 5.11 3.08 14.92
C VAL A 122 4.66 4.09 15.95
N CYS A 123 5.65 4.79 16.54
CA CYS A 123 5.47 5.99 17.34
C CYS A 123 6.09 7.18 16.59
N LEU A 124 5.26 8.15 16.24
CA LEU A 124 5.69 9.36 15.53
C LEU A 124 5.56 10.57 16.46
N ASP A 125 6.70 11.10 16.92
CA ASP A 125 6.75 12.36 17.65
C ASP A 125 6.47 13.53 16.71
N VAL A 126 5.42 14.28 17.00
CA VAL A 126 4.97 15.46 16.28
C VAL A 126 4.83 16.68 17.19
N ALA A 127 5.39 16.63 18.42
CA ALA A 127 5.27 17.70 19.43
C ALA A 127 5.69 19.05 18.88
N ASN A 128 6.73 19.09 18.05
CA ASN A 128 7.27 20.30 17.46
C ASN A 128 6.63 20.70 16.12
N VAL A 129 5.69 19.89 15.61
CA VAL A 129 5.02 20.17 14.31
C VAL A 129 3.90 21.16 14.53
N ALA A 130 3.97 22.30 13.87
CA ALA A 130 2.94 23.31 13.83
C ALA A 130 2.36 23.44 12.40
N LEU A 131 1.05 23.55 12.33
CA LEU A 131 0.29 23.89 11.13
C LEU A 131 -0.49 25.16 11.42
N VAL A 132 -0.38 26.16 10.56
CA VAL A 132 -1.14 27.41 10.70
C VAL A 132 -1.82 27.76 9.37
N ASP A 133 -3.00 28.38 9.47
CA ASP A 133 -3.71 28.89 8.29
C ASP A 133 -3.11 30.21 7.79
N GLY A 134 -3.61 30.74 6.68
CA GLY A 134 -3.18 32.02 6.11
C GLY A 134 -3.45 33.25 7.02
N GLY A 135 -4.21 33.09 8.10
CA GLY A 135 -4.46 34.11 9.15
C GLY A 135 -3.54 33.96 10.36
N GLY A 136 -2.69 32.92 10.40
CA GLY A 136 -1.79 32.63 11.53
C GLY A 136 -2.46 31.86 12.66
N ASN A 137 -3.66 31.30 12.47
CA ASN A 137 -4.34 30.49 13.47
C ASN A 137 -3.81 29.05 13.43
N SER A 138 -3.61 28.44 14.61
CA SER A 138 -3.24 27.03 14.67
C SER A 138 -4.35 26.14 14.11
N MET A 139 -3.96 25.24 13.21
CA MET A 139 -4.81 24.20 12.64
C MET A 139 -4.59 22.84 13.32
N VAL A 140 -3.67 22.78 14.29
CA VAL A 140 -3.45 21.61 15.13
C VAL A 140 -4.50 21.58 16.24
N SER A 141 -5.16 20.42 16.42
CA SER A 141 -6.10 20.23 17.55
C SER A 141 -5.37 20.39 18.88
N ALA A 142 -6.02 21.06 19.84
CA ALA A 142 -5.48 21.20 21.20
C ALA A 142 -5.37 19.83 21.93
N ASP A 143 -6.12 18.83 21.49
CA ASP A 143 -6.13 17.47 22.06
C ASP A 143 -5.22 16.51 21.26
N ARG A 144 -4.45 17.01 20.29
CA ARG A 144 -3.51 16.14 19.55
C ARG A 144 -2.41 15.67 20.50
N PRO A 145 -2.20 14.35 20.64
CA PRO A 145 -1.06 13.84 21.42
C PRO A 145 0.26 14.26 20.74
N ASP A 146 1.28 14.50 21.55
CA ASP A 146 2.62 14.85 21.08
C ASP A 146 3.26 13.69 20.32
N VAL A 147 2.97 12.44 20.72
CA VAL A 147 3.40 11.24 20.03
C VAL A 147 2.19 10.47 19.52
N GLN A 148 2.16 10.20 18.24
CA GLN A 148 1.07 9.48 17.58
C GLN A 148 1.39 7.99 17.47
N SER A 149 0.46 7.14 17.97
CA SER A 149 0.52 5.68 17.83
C SER A 149 -0.20 5.24 16.56
N MET A 150 0.51 4.61 15.62
CA MET A 150 -0.07 4.19 14.35
C MET A 150 0.33 2.77 13.96
N LEU A 151 -0.52 2.14 13.13
CA LEU A 151 -0.14 1.04 12.26
C LEU A 151 0.08 1.58 10.85
N VAL A 152 1.16 1.13 10.24
CA VAL A 152 1.52 1.43 8.86
C VAL A 152 1.55 0.14 8.09
N SER A 153 0.67 0.00 7.12
CA SER A 153 0.63 -1.16 6.23
C SER A 153 1.40 -0.84 4.96
N LEU A 154 2.37 -1.71 4.65
CA LEU A 154 3.21 -1.60 3.46
C LEU A 154 2.99 -2.80 2.56
N GLU A 155 3.08 -2.58 1.27
CA GLU A 155 2.96 -3.59 0.23
C GLU A 155 4.19 -3.57 -0.69
N PRO A 156 4.53 -4.69 -1.35
CA PRO A 156 5.63 -4.72 -2.32
C PRO A 156 5.42 -3.70 -3.44
N SER A 157 6.48 -2.96 -3.77
CA SER A 157 6.44 -1.92 -4.81
C SER A 157 7.75 -1.85 -5.58
N MET A 158 7.67 -1.85 -6.91
CA MET A 158 8.83 -1.61 -7.78
C MET A 158 9.10 -0.11 -8.02
N ALA A 159 8.27 0.78 -7.44
CA ALA A 159 8.40 2.22 -7.61
C ALA A 159 9.37 2.86 -6.61
N THR A 160 9.77 2.12 -5.58
CA THR A 160 10.68 2.58 -4.52
C THR A 160 11.97 1.77 -4.52
N ASP A 161 13.06 2.38 -4.09
CA ASP A 161 14.38 1.71 -4.01
C ASP A 161 14.41 0.61 -2.92
N THR A 162 13.54 0.71 -1.91
CA THR A 162 13.41 -0.29 -0.84
C THR A 162 12.56 -1.50 -1.24
N GLY A 163 11.85 -1.42 -2.38
CA GLY A 163 10.94 -2.47 -2.82
C GLY A 163 9.58 -2.51 -2.08
N MET A 164 9.28 -1.51 -1.23
CA MET A 164 8.04 -1.39 -0.46
C MET A 164 7.43 0.00 -0.61
N ALA A 165 6.11 0.11 -0.53
CA ALA A 165 5.39 1.38 -0.46
C ALA A 165 4.31 1.33 0.62
N ILE A 166 4.00 2.47 1.21
CA ILE A 166 2.99 2.59 2.26
C ILE A 166 1.60 2.65 1.60
N GLY A 167 0.75 1.65 1.88
CA GLY A 167 -0.60 1.54 1.37
C GLY A 167 -1.65 2.19 2.27
N GLN A 168 -1.46 2.13 3.60
CA GLN A 168 -2.45 2.63 4.55
C GLN A 168 -1.82 3.04 5.89
N PHE A 169 -2.43 4.04 6.52
CA PHE A 169 -2.21 4.42 7.91
C PHE A 169 -3.50 4.20 8.72
N SER A 170 -3.35 3.70 9.95
CA SER A 170 -4.45 3.62 10.90
C SER A 170 -3.98 3.91 12.33
N GLY A 171 -4.91 4.38 13.18
CA GLY A 171 -4.63 4.54 14.60
C GLY A 171 -4.43 3.19 15.28
N ARG A 172 -3.69 3.20 16.39
CA ARG A 172 -3.34 2.01 17.15
C ARG A 172 -3.49 2.23 18.65
N ASP A 173 -4.00 1.20 19.32
CA ASP A 173 -3.91 1.05 20.78
C ASP A 173 -2.90 -0.06 21.12
N GLY A 174 -2.34 -0.03 22.33
CA GLY A 174 -1.46 -1.08 22.86
C GLY A 174 0.03 -0.85 22.54
N GLU A 175 0.83 -1.91 22.65
CA GLU A 175 2.28 -1.87 22.50
C GLU A 175 2.75 -1.69 21.03
N PRO A 176 3.92 -0.99 20.84
CA PRO A 176 4.67 -0.25 21.87
C PRO A 176 3.88 0.94 22.41
N GLN A 177 4.06 1.27 23.71
CA GLN A 177 3.45 2.48 24.27
C GLN A 177 4.23 3.69 23.74
N CYS A 178 3.54 4.62 23.10
CA CYS A 178 4.13 5.86 22.61
C CYS A 178 4.05 6.93 23.69
N GLU A 179 5.20 7.30 24.26
CA GLU A 179 5.34 8.32 25.32
C GLU A 179 6.21 9.50 24.85
#